data_f7d16cc3eb3d13e66ff00e2fb1e1e287
#
_entry.id   f7d16cc3eb3d13e66ff00e2fb1e1e287
#
_cell.length_a   1.000
_cell.length_b   1.000
_cell.length_c   1.000
_cell.angle_alpha   90.00
_cell.angle_beta   90.00
_cell.angle_gamma   90.00
#
_symmetry.space_group_name_H-M   'P 1'
#
loop_
_entity.id
_entity.type
_entity.pdbx_description
1 polymer ?
#
loop_
_entity_poly.entity_id
_entity_poly.type
_entity_poly.pdbx_seq_one_letter_code
_entity_poly.pdbx_strand_id
1 'polypeptide(L)'
;LLKMYSIVEVGSFSYPKPTKEVNEDFLLLPTYDLESNIIFAIADGVGSSSSANKASECAINAISRTLRTKKFSVESALNDAKTAIDELTSLDEKYSDSATTLTIVQIQEKNVVIGHIGDCRAYVKKQNKLLQLTKDHTRYQELLDEGELSVRKLHQHRERLSSILTKALTKSYKLDFDIVNIPIENLIEDGVLAMSLMSDGAYNHWQKRAKFSATTMN
;
A
#
# COMPACT_ATOMS: atom_id res chain seq x y z
N LEU A 1 -8.97 21.63 22.89
CA LEU A 1 -8.97 21.88 21.45
C LEU A 1 -8.50 20.61 20.77
N LEU A 2 -9.35 19.98 19.96
CA LEU A 2 -8.99 18.87 19.07
C LEU A 2 -7.91 19.38 18.13
N LYS A 3 -6.79 18.67 18.08
CA LYS A 3 -5.68 18.98 17.18
C LYS A 3 -6.03 18.42 15.81
N MET A 4 -6.58 19.25 14.91
CA MET A 4 -6.86 18.88 13.54
C MET A 4 -5.58 19.04 12.71
N TYR A 5 -5.23 18.02 11.94
CA TYR A 5 -4.17 18.10 10.94
C TYR A 5 -4.74 18.58 9.61
N SER A 6 -3.98 19.37 8.90
CA SER A 6 -4.32 19.83 7.56
C SER A 6 -3.32 19.29 6.54
N ILE A 7 -3.81 19.00 5.34
CA ILE A 7 -2.97 18.65 4.19
C ILE A 7 -2.29 19.92 3.71
N VAL A 8 -0.95 19.96 3.75
CA VAL A 8 -0.15 21.13 3.32
C VAL A 8 0.28 20.95 1.87
N GLU A 9 0.71 19.75 1.50
CA GLU A 9 1.20 19.47 0.16
C GLU A 9 0.91 18.02 -0.21
N VAL A 10 0.59 17.77 -1.48
CA VAL A 10 0.40 16.45 -2.06
C VAL A 10 1.07 16.38 -3.42
N GLY A 11 1.94 15.40 -3.59
CA GLY A 11 2.49 15.00 -4.89
C GLY A 11 2.08 13.57 -5.22
N SER A 12 1.70 13.31 -6.46
CA SER A 12 1.40 11.95 -6.93
C SER A 12 1.83 11.78 -8.39
N PHE A 13 2.24 10.57 -8.72
CA PHE A 13 2.44 10.13 -10.09
C PHE A 13 2.11 8.65 -10.20
N SER A 14 1.58 8.24 -11.35
CA SER A 14 1.32 6.84 -11.66
C SER A 14 1.35 6.65 -13.17
N TYR A 15 2.19 5.74 -13.65
CA TYR A 15 2.38 5.44 -15.06
C TYR A 15 2.43 3.94 -15.28
N PRO A 16 1.91 3.43 -16.42
CA PRO A 16 2.02 2.03 -16.75
C PRO A 16 3.50 1.63 -16.91
N LYS A 17 3.81 0.36 -16.66
CA LYS A 17 5.12 -0.22 -16.99
C LYS A 17 5.41 0.00 -18.50
N PRO A 18 6.66 0.26 -18.91
CA PRO A 18 6.99 0.57 -20.32
C PRO A 18 6.53 -0.48 -21.34
N THR A 19 6.29 -1.73 -20.88
CA THR A 19 5.83 -2.85 -21.72
C THR A 19 4.31 -3.06 -21.67
N LYS A 20 3.56 -2.22 -20.94
CA LYS A 20 2.11 -2.33 -20.76
C LYS A 20 1.41 -1.06 -21.24
N GLU A 21 0.27 -1.23 -21.88
CA GLU A 21 -0.59 -0.11 -22.29
C GLU A 21 -1.47 0.40 -21.16
N VAL A 22 -1.75 -0.46 -20.17
CA VAL A 22 -2.67 -0.16 -19.06
C VAL A 22 -1.88 -0.10 -17.76
N ASN A 23 -2.16 0.93 -16.97
CA ASN A 23 -1.65 1.06 -15.61
C ASN A 23 -2.40 0.09 -14.70
N GLU A 24 -1.66 -0.70 -13.94
CA GLU A 24 -2.20 -1.66 -12.99
C GLU A 24 -2.28 -1.09 -11.57
N ASP A 25 -1.66 0.06 -11.32
CA ASP A 25 -1.71 0.77 -10.05
C ASP A 25 -2.93 1.71 -9.99
N PHE A 26 -3.57 1.77 -8.83
CA PHE A 26 -4.59 2.77 -8.50
C PHE A 26 -4.28 3.46 -7.18
N LEU A 27 -4.65 4.75 -7.10
CA LEU A 27 -4.37 5.61 -5.95
C LEU A 27 -5.66 6.20 -5.39
N LEU A 28 -5.76 6.29 -4.07
CA LEU A 28 -6.62 7.23 -3.38
C LEU A 28 -5.75 8.36 -2.86
N LEU A 29 -5.92 9.54 -3.42
CA LEU A 29 -5.21 10.74 -2.96
C LEU A 29 -5.68 11.14 -1.55
N PRO A 30 -4.84 11.82 -0.77
CA PRO A 30 -5.20 12.28 0.57
C PRO A 30 -6.53 13.02 0.58
N THR A 31 -7.47 12.51 1.34
CA THR A 31 -8.82 13.03 1.50
C THR A 31 -9.26 12.87 2.96
N TYR A 32 -10.35 13.55 3.35
CA TYR A 32 -10.89 13.48 4.69
C TYR A 32 -12.06 12.49 4.76
N ASP A 33 -12.10 11.72 5.85
CA ASP A 33 -13.30 10.95 6.22
C ASP A 33 -14.32 11.84 6.98
N LEU A 34 -15.43 11.24 7.41
CA LEU A 34 -16.50 11.93 8.13
C LEU A 34 -16.09 12.46 9.53
N GLU A 35 -14.97 11.96 10.06
CA GLU A 35 -14.42 12.37 11.36
C GLU A 35 -13.20 13.31 11.20
N SER A 36 -12.96 13.80 9.97
CA SER A 36 -11.81 14.67 9.63
C SER A 36 -10.44 14.00 9.79
N ASN A 37 -10.37 12.67 9.77
CA ASN A 37 -9.11 11.96 9.61
C ASN A 37 -8.66 12.04 8.14
N ILE A 38 -7.34 12.01 7.91
CA ILE A 38 -6.79 12.03 6.55
C ILE A 38 -6.54 10.59 6.10
N ILE A 39 -7.11 10.22 4.94
CA ILE A 39 -7.02 8.89 4.37
C ILE A 39 -6.37 8.96 2.99
N PHE A 40 -5.45 8.07 2.71
CA PHE A 40 -4.89 7.83 1.38
C PHE A 40 -4.48 6.37 1.22
N ALA A 41 -4.43 5.88 -0.02
CA ALA A 41 -4.16 4.47 -0.28
C ALA A 41 -3.48 4.26 -1.64
N ILE A 42 -2.84 3.11 -1.77
CA ILE A 42 -2.31 2.58 -3.03
C ILE A 42 -2.71 1.12 -3.17
N ALA A 43 -3.02 0.73 -4.40
CA ALA A 43 -3.26 -0.65 -4.80
C ALA A 43 -2.49 -0.95 -6.07
N ASP A 44 -1.75 -2.06 -6.11
CA ASP A 44 -1.01 -2.58 -7.27
C ASP A 44 -1.68 -3.88 -7.70
N GLY A 45 -2.20 -3.90 -8.93
CA GLY A 45 -2.91 -5.04 -9.48
C GLY A 45 -1.97 -6.18 -9.86
N VAL A 46 -2.36 -7.40 -9.48
CA VAL A 46 -1.57 -8.63 -9.67
C VAL A 46 -2.27 -9.55 -10.65
N GLY A 47 -1.53 -10.16 -11.56
CA GLY A 47 -2.05 -11.16 -12.50
C GLY A 47 -1.97 -10.75 -13.96
N SER A 48 -2.90 -11.23 -14.79
CA SER A 48 -2.98 -10.84 -16.20
C SER A 48 -3.43 -9.39 -16.34
N SER A 49 -2.87 -8.67 -17.31
CA SER A 49 -3.03 -7.21 -17.44
C SER A 49 -4.48 -6.71 -17.45
N SER A 50 -5.42 -7.48 -18.00
CA SER A 50 -6.82 -7.07 -18.08
C SER A 50 -7.59 -7.20 -16.76
N SER A 51 -7.15 -8.09 -15.87
CA SER A 51 -7.78 -8.31 -14.56
C SER A 51 -7.08 -7.57 -13.43
N ALA A 52 -5.78 -7.34 -13.56
CA ALA A 52 -4.96 -6.67 -12.58
C ALA A 52 -5.42 -5.21 -12.32
N ASN A 53 -5.55 -4.42 -13.41
CA ASN A 53 -5.99 -3.04 -13.30
C ASN A 53 -7.41 -2.92 -12.74
N LYS A 54 -8.30 -3.88 -13.06
CA LYS A 54 -9.67 -3.88 -12.53
C LYS A 54 -9.71 -4.23 -11.05
N ALA A 55 -8.82 -5.08 -10.59
CA ALA A 55 -8.71 -5.41 -9.18
C ALA A 55 -8.28 -4.20 -8.35
N SER A 56 -7.20 -3.51 -8.73
CA SER A 56 -6.73 -2.32 -8.04
C SER A 56 -7.74 -1.17 -8.08
N GLU A 57 -8.37 -0.92 -9.24
CA GLU A 57 -9.47 0.04 -9.38
C GLU A 57 -10.64 -0.28 -8.45
N CYS A 58 -11.07 -1.54 -8.42
CA CYS A 58 -12.19 -2.01 -7.63
C CYS A 58 -11.93 -1.83 -6.12
N ALA A 59 -10.73 -2.17 -5.66
CA ALA A 59 -10.32 -2.01 -4.26
C ALA A 59 -10.34 -0.53 -3.83
N ILE A 60 -9.75 0.36 -4.61
CA ILE A 60 -9.72 1.80 -4.32
C ILE A 60 -11.13 2.41 -4.36
N ASN A 61 -11.97 2.00 -5.31
CA ASN A 61 -13.35 2.46 -5.39
C ASN A 61 -14.19 1.99 -4.18
N ALA A 62 -13.94 0.80 -3.65
CA ALA A 62 -14.59 0.32 -2.43
C ALA A 62 -14.24 1.21 -1.24
N ILE A 63 -12.96 1.56 -1.04
CA ILE A 63 -12.50 2.48 0.01
C ILE A 63 -13.19 3.85 -0.15
N SER A 64 -13.23 4.40 -1.37
CA SER A 64 -13.85 5.69 -1.66
C SER A 64 -15.35 5.73 -1.30
N ARG A 65 -16.05 4.60 -1.47
CA ARG A 65 -17.46 4.45 -1.05
C ARG A 65 -17.57 4.42 0.47
N THR A 66 -16.73 3.64 1.14
CA THR A 66 -16.71 3.52 2.61
C THR A 66 -16.52 4.89 3.28
N LEU A 67 -15.60 5.72 2.77
CA LEU A 67 -15.33 7.07 3.28
C LEU A 67 -16.56 7.98 3.31
N ARG A 68 -17.51 7.77 2.39
CA ARG A 68 -18.70 8.63 2.23
C ARG A 68 -19.94 8.12 2.94
N THR A 69 -19.97 6.86 3.34
CA THR A 69 -21.20 6.19 3.76
C THR A 69 -21.23 5.79 5.22
N LYS A 70 -20.09 5.62 5.86
CA LYS A 70 -20.01 5.18 7.26
C LYS A 70 -18.75 5.71 7.95
N LYS A 71 -18.71 5.57 9.27
CA LYS A 71 -17.48 5.78 10.03
C LYS A 71 -16.37 4.90 9.47
N PHE A 72 -15.27 5.52 9.10
CA PHE A 72 -14.14 4.83 8.50
C PHE A 72 -13.29 4.12 9.55
N SER A 73 -12.91 2.89 9.25
CA SER A 73 -11.76 2.22 9.87
C SER A 73 -11.00 1.47 8.79
N VAL A 74 -9.69 1.37 8.96
CA VAL A 74 -8.80 0.66 8.03
C VAL A 74 -9.22 -0.80 7.85
N GLU A 75 -9.59 -1.48 8.93
CA GLU A 75 -10.07 -2.87 8.90
C GLU A 75 -11.37 -3.01 8.10
N SER A 76 -12.33 -2.10 8.33
CA SER A 76 -13.58 -2.10 7.55
C SER A 76 -13.32 -1.85 6.07
N ALA A 77 -12.41 -0.95 5.74
CA ALA A 77 -12.05 -0.65 4.36
C ALA A 77 -11.38 -1.85 3.65
N LEU A 78 -10.51 -2.59 4.35
CA LEU A 78 -9.91 -3.83 3.83
C LEU A 78 -10.97 -4.92 3.59
N ASN A 79 -11.94 -5.09 4.50
CA ASN A 79 -13.04 -6.03 4.32
C ASN A 79 -13.96 -5.62 3.15
N ASP A 80 -14.28 -4.33 3.01
CA ASP A 80 -15.07 -3.82 1.89
C ASP A 80 -14.35 -4.00 0.56
N ALA A 81 -13.03 -3.77 0.52
CA ALA A 81 -12.21 -4.03 -0.66
C ALA A 81 -12.19 -5.53 -1.02
N LYS A 82 -12.08 -6.42 -0.02
CA LYS A 82 -12.17 -7.88 -0.24
C LYS A 82 -13.51 -8.28 -0.83
N THR A 83 -14.61 -7.77 -0.26
CA THR A 83 -15.95 -8.02 -0.77
C THR A 83 -16.09 -7.57 -2.23
N ALA A 84 -15.56 -6.39 -2.57
CA ALA A 84 -15.60 -5.88 -3.93
C ALA A 84 -14.79 -6.75 -4.92
N ILE A 85 -13.65 -7.30 -4.49
CA ILE A 85 -12.88 -8.26 -5.30
C ILE A 85 -13.67 -9.57 -5.49
N ASP A 86 -14.33 -10.07 -4.45
CA ASP A 86 -15.13 -11.29 -4.53
C ASP A 86 -16.33 -11.12 -5.50
N GLU A 87 -16.96 -9.94 -5.48
CA GLU A 87 -18.01 -9.57 -6.43
C GLU A 87 -17.46 -9.49 -7.86
N LEU A 88 -16.36 -8.76 -8.09
CA LEU A 88 -15.71 -8.63 -9.39
C LEU A 88 -15.41 -9.98 -10.01
N THR A 89 -14.79 -10.88 -9.25
CA THR A 89 -14.39 -12.22 -9.71
C THR A 89 -15.58 -13.14 -9.95
N SER A 90 -16.76 -12.82 -9.42
CA SER A 90 -18.00 -13.57 -9.61
C SER A 90 -18.83 -13.11 -10.80
N LEU A 91 -18.54 -11.90 -11.32
CA LEU A 91 -19.30 -11.30 -12.43
C LEU A 91 -18.94 -11.87 -13.80
N ASP A 92 -17.66 -12.21 -14.00
CA ASP A 92 -17.16 -12.67 -15.30
C ASP A 92 -15.91 -13.53 -15.09
N GLU A 93 -15.86 -14.69 -15.76
CA GLU A 93 -14.76 -15.65 -15.68
C GLU A 93 -13.39 -15.03 -16.03
N LYS A 94 -13.36 -14.02 -16.90
CA LYS A 94 -12.14 -13.27 -17.24
C LYS A 94 -11.47 -12.58 -16.04
N TYR A 95 -12.24 -12.35 -14.95
CA TYR A 95 -11.74 -11.75 -13.71
C TYR A 95 -11.47 -12.76 -12.60
N SER A 96 -11.60 -14.07 -12.90
CA SER A 96 -11.44 -15.15 -11.89
C SER A 96 -10.11 -15.07 -11.13
N ASP A 97 -9.04 -14.66 -11.82
CA ASP A 97 -7.68 -14.54 -11.27
C ASP A 97 -7.33 -13.12 -10.81
N SER A 98 -8.34 -12.24 -10.69
CA SER A 98 -8.13 -10.87 -10.24
C SER A 98 -7.57 -10.85 -8.81
N ALA A 99 -6.47 -10.14 -8.64
CA ALA A 99 -5.86 -9.91 -7.35
C ALA A 99 -5.23 -8.52 -7.31
N THR A 100 -5.08 -7.96 -6.12
CA THR A 100 -4.38 -6.69 -5.91
C THR A 100 -3.73 -6.65 -4.53
N THR A 101 -2.66 -5.91 -4.42
CA THR A 101 -2.14 -5.43 -3.14
C THR A 101 -3.01 -4.28 -2.65
N LEU A 102 -2.91 -3.92 -1.39
CA LEU A 102 -3.58 -2.72 -0.86
C LEU A 102 -2.84 -2.22 0.38
N THR A 103 -2.47 -0.96 0.38
CA THR A 103 -1.92 -0.26 1.54
C THR A 103 -2.74 1.00 1.77
N ILE A 104 -3.36 1.10 2.95
CA ILE A 104 -4.23 2.21 3.38
C ILE A 104 -3.58 2.89 4.57
N VAL A 105 -3.54 4.21 4.56
CA VAL A 105 -3.11 5.02 5.71
C VAL A 105 -4.28 5.87 6.19
N GLN A 106 -4.52 5.84 7.50
CA GLN A 106 -5.44 6.74 8.19
C GLN A 106 -4.66 7.54 9.23
N ILE A 107 -4.60 8.85 9.07
CA ILE A 107 -4.00 9.77 10.03
C ILE A 107 -5.12 10.29 10.94
N GLN A 108 -5.07 9.90 12.19
CA GLN A 108 -5.98 10.31 13.25
C GLN A 108 -5.33 11.37 14.15
N GLU A 109 -6.08 11.93 15.09
CA GLU A 109 -5.56 12.95 16.02
C GLU A 109 -4.29 12.49 16.77
N LYS A 110 -4.25 11.23 17.20
CA LYS A 110 -3.16 10.70 18.04
C LYS A 110 -2.32 9.62 17.39
N ASN A 111 -2.83 9.00 16.34
CA ASN A 111 -2.21 7.81 15.73
C ASN A 111 -2.21 7.90 14.21
N VAL A 112 -1.27 7.20 13.62
CA VAL A 112 -1.31 6.78 12.22
C VAL A 112 -1.60 5.29 12.21
N VAL A 113 -2.71 4.90 11.56
CA VAL A 113 -3.10 3.50 11.38
C VAL A 113 -2.86 3.11 9.93
N ILE A 114 -2.14 2.03 9.71
CA ILE A 114 -1.83 1.51 8.38
C ILE A 114 -2.39 0.10 8.27
N GLY A 115 -3.24 -0.13 7.28
CA GLY A 115 -3.65 -1.46 6.87
C GLY A 115 -2.88 -1.88 5.63
N HIS A 116 -2.34 -3.10 5.64
CA HIS A 116 -1.42 -3.51 4.60
C HIS A 116 -1.62 -4.97 4.19
N ILE A 117 -1.67 -5.19 2.89
CA ILE A 117 -1.61 -6.50 2.25
C ILE A 117 -0.87 -6.39 0.91
N GLY A 118 0.18 -7.20 0.74
CA GLY A 118 1.03 -7.21 -0.45
C GLY A 118 2.41 -6.63 -0.21
N ASP A 119 2.97 -5.94 -1.19
CA ASP A 119 4.33 -5.39 -1.18
C ASP A 119 4.42 -3.89 -1.52
N CYS A 120 3.29 -3.19 -1.65
CA CYS A 120 3.30 -1.74 -1.63
C CYS A 120 3.77 -1.24 -0.27
N ARG A 121 4.58 -0.21 -0.25
CA ARG A 121 5.24 0.24 0.98
C ARG A 121 4.77 1.61 1.44
N ALA A 122 4.56 1.75 2.74
CA ALA A 122 4.39 3.03 3.41
C ALA A 122 5.71 3.45 4.05
N TYR A 123 6.08 4.72 3.85
CA TYR A 123 7.26 5.33 4.41
C TYR A 123 6.92 6.60 5.17
N VAL A 124 7.74 6.93 6.16
CA VAL A 124 7.80 8.25 6.79
C VAL A 124 9.19 8.85 6.60
N LYS A 125 9.24 10.15 6.30
CA LYS A 125 10.50 10.91 6.26
C LYS A 125 10.89 11.26 7.69
N LYS A 126 12.10 10.88 8.09
CA LYS A 126 12.76 11.24 9.35
C LYS A 126 14.15 11.75 9.05
N GLN A 127 14.40 13.02 9.32
CA GLN A 127 15.64 13.70 8.93
C GLN A 127 15.90 13.52 7.41
N ASN A 128 17.03 12.94 7.06
CA ASN A 128 17.40 12.65 5.67
C ASN A 128 17.19 11.18 5.29
N LYS A 129 16.22 10.50 5.91
CA LYS A 129 15.93 9.08 5.64
C LYS A 129 14.45 8.84 5.47
N LEU A 130 14.12 7.90 4.59
CA LEU A 130 12.82 7.27 4.54
C LEU A 130 12.86 5.99 5.37
N LEU A 131 11.97 5.92 6.36
CA LEU A 131 11.78 4.73 7.18
C LEU A 131 10.55 4.00 6.69
N GLN A 132 10.71 2.74 6.29
CA GLN A 132 9.60 1.87 5.89
C GLN A 132 8.79 1.48 7.13
N LEU A 133 7.47 1.63 7.05
CA LEU A 133 6.54 1.34 8.14
C LEU A 133 5.78 0.03 7.92
N THR A 134 5.69 -0.46 6.70
CA THR A 134 5.07 -1.74 6.33
C THR A 134 6.11 -2.82 6.14
N LYS A 135 5.69 -4.07 6.21
CA LYS A 135 6.52 -5.24 5.95
C LYS A 135 5.98 -5.97 4.73
N ASP A 136 6.82 -6.20 3.72
CA ASP A 136 6.37 -6.81 2.48
C ASP A 136 5.84 -8.23 2.69
N HIS A 137 4.71 -8.55 2.12
CA HIS A 137 4.19 -9.92 2.06
C HIS A 137 4.74 -10.63 0.82
N THR A 138 6.04 -10.96 0.87
CA THR A 138 6.76 -11.65 -0.21
C THR A 138 7.53 -12.84 0.33
N ARG A 139 7.79 -13.81 -0.55
CA ARG A 139 8.60 -14.98 -0.16
C ARG A 139 10.00 -14.60 0.32
N TYR A 140 10.57 -13.52 -0.21
CA TYR A 140 11.85 -13.00 0.28
C TYR A 140 11.78 -12.60 1.73
N GLN A 141 10.74 -11.84 2.12
CA GLN A 141 10.57 -11.36 3.48
C GLN A 141 10.29 -12.51 4.46
N GLU A 142 9.44 -13.48 4.06
CA GLU A 142 9.18 -14.65 4.89
C GLU A 142 10.46 -15.43 5.20
N LEU A 143 11.26 -15.75 4.17
CA LEU A 143 12.52 -16.47 4.35
C LEU A 143 13.55 -15.68 5.18
N LEU A 144 13.48 -14.34 5.10
CA LEU A 144 14.33 -13.48 5.94
C LEU A 144 13.91 -13.57 7.43
N ASP A 145 12.61 -13.63 7.69
CA ASP A 145 12.04 -13.74 9.03
C ASP A 145 12.23 -15.11 9.65
N GLU A 146 12.09 -16.16 8.85
CA GLU A 146 12.37 -17.55 9.27
C GLU A 146 13.83 -17.72 9.75
N GLY A 147 14.76 -16.93 9.20
CA GLY A 147 16.17 -16.93 9.63
C GLY A 147 16.93 -18.21 9.29
N GLU A 148 16.32 -19.13 8.55
CA GLU A 148 16.93 -20.42 8.19
C GLU A 148 18.06 -20.30 7.16
N LEU A 149 18.01 -19.24 6.33
CA LEU A 149 18.97 -18.97 5.29
C LEU A 149 19.81 -17.76 5.63
N SER A 150 21.11 -17.81 5.32
CA SER A 150 21.95 -16.63 5.48
C SER A 150 21.48 -15.48 4.57
N VAL A 151 21.52 -14.25 5.07
CA VAL A 151 21.15 -13.02 4.34
C VAL A 151 21.88 -12.94 2.99
N ARG A 152 23.13 -13.41 2.91
CA ARG A 152 23.92 -13.43 1.67
C ARG A 152 23.32 -14.37 0.62
N LYS A 153 22.83 -15.55 1.01
CA LYS A 153 22.17 -16.50 0.10
C LYS A 153 20.84 -15.93 -0.38
N LEU A 154 20.05 -15.34 0.52
CA LEU A 154 18.78 -14.70 0.17
C LEU A 154 18.96 -13.53 -0.81
N HIS A 155 20.01 -12.72 -0.62
CA HIS A 155 20.30 -11.58 -1.49
C HIS A 155 20.63 -12.01 -2.95
N GLN A 156 21.20 -13.18 -3.16
CA GLN A 156 21.45 -13.70 -4.51
C GLN A 156 20.16 -13.99 -5.30
N HIS A 157 19.06 -14.25 -4.61
CA HIS A 157 17.76 -14.57 -5.20
C HIS A 157 16.70 -13.50 -4.92
N ARG A 158 17.11 -12.33 -4.42
CA ARG A 158 16.21 -11.28 -3.95
C ARG A 158 15.16 -10.90 -4.98
N GLU A 159 15.54 -10.57 -6.19
CA GLU A 159 14.61 -10.13 -7.24
C GLU A 159 13.51 -11.17 -7.49
N ARG A 160 13.89 -12.44 -7.67
CA ARG A 160 12.94 -13.52 -7.89
C ARG A 160 12.04 -13.79 -6.68
N LEU A 161 12.59 -13.77 -5.47
CA LEU A 161 11.84 -14.05 -4.25
C LEU A 161 10.91 -12.88 -3.85
N SER A 162 11.32 -11.65 -4.13
CA SER A 162 10.50 -10.46 -3.88
C SER A 162 9.35 -10.32 -4.88
N SER A 163 9.43 -10.94 -6.06
CA SER A 163 8.31 -10.93 -7.01
C SER A 163 7.22 -11.97 -6.70
N ILE A 164 7.41 -12.80 -5.67
CA ILE A 164 6.43 -13.81 -5.25
C ILE A 164 5.69 -13.24 -4.04
N LEU A 165 4.47 -12.76 -4.27
CA LEU A 165 3.57 -12.34 -3.19
C LEU A 165 3.07 -13.55 -2.42
N THR A 166 3.03 -13.43 -1.09
CA THR A 166 2.48 -14.44 -0.18
C THR A 166 1.11 -14.05 0.36
N LYS A 167 0.75 -12.76 0.28
CA LYS A 167 -0.59 -12.24 0.60
C LYS A 167 -1.01 -11.21 -0.45
N ALA A 168 -2.25 -11.30 -0.88
CA ALA A 168 -2.93 -10.34 -1.75
C ALA A 168 -4.44 -10.39 -1.51
N LEU A 169 -5.15 -9.33 -1.91
CA LEU A 169 -6.61 -9.34 -2.02
C LEU A 169 -7.00 -10.15 -3.25
N THR A 170 -7.58 -11.32 -3.04
CA THR A 170 -8.07 -12.22 -4.08
C THR A 170 -9.21 -13.07 -3.55
N LYS A 171 -10.08 -13.58 -4.42
CA LYS A 171 -11.15 -14.51 -4.05
C LYS A 171 -10.63 -15.82 -3.48
N SER A 172 -9.49 -16.30 -4.00
CA SER A 172 -8.97 -17.64 -3.71
C SER A 172 -8.51 -17.84 -2.26
N TYR A 173 -8.20 -16.76 -1.55
CA TYR A 173 -7.66 -16.83 -0.19
C TYR A 173 -8.50 -16.03 0.81
N LYS A 174 -8.51 -16.52 2.04
CA LYS A 174 -9.06 -15.75 3.16
C LYS A 174 -8.28 -14.45 3.31
N LEU A 175 -8.99 -13.38 3.65
CA LEU A 175 -8.37 -12.08 3.93
C LEU A 175 -7.41 -12.20 5.12
N ASP A 176 -6.15 -11.91 4.88
CA ASP A 176 -5.08 -11.87 5.88
C ASP A 176 -4.21 -10.63 5.62
N PHE A 177 -4.19 -9.70 6.56
CA PHE A 177 -3.55 -8.40 6.46
C PHE A 177 -2.89 -7.98 7.76
N ASP A 178 -1.96 -7.04 7.66
CA ASP A 178 -1.32 -6.43 8.81
C ASP A 178 -1.96 -5.08 9.16
N ILE A 179 -2.08 -4.80 10.46
CA ILE A 179 -2.40 -3.48 10.98
C ILE A 179 -1.21 -2.95 11.77
N VAL A 180 -0.73 -1.79 11.37
CA VAL A 180 0.32 -1.05 12.07
C VAL A 180 -0.31 0.19 12.68
N ASN A 181 -0.18 0.36 14.00
CA ASN A 181 -0.70 1.51 14.73
C ASN A 181 0.45 2.22 15.45
N ILE A 182 0.73 3.46 15.06
CA ILE A 182 1.89 4.22 15.52
C ILE A 182 1.41 5.54 16.11
N PRO A 183 1.82 5.90 17.35
CA PRO A 183 1.60 7.23 17.88
C PRO A 183 2.16 8.29 16.93
N ILE A 184 1.33 9.26 16.54
CA ILE A 184 1.70 10.24 15.52
C ILE A 184 2.91 11.09 15.93
N GLU A 185 3.09 11.32 17.25
CA GLU A 185 4.25 12.01 17.80
C GLU A 185 5.59 11.35 17.46
N ASN A 186 5.60 10.04 17.26
CA ASN A 186 6.79 9.29 16.83
C ASN A 186 7.14 9.51 15.36
N LEU A 187 6.19 10.03 14.58
CA LEU A 187 6.33 10.21 13.13
C LEU A 187 6.50 11.67 12.71
N ILE A 188 6.02 12.61 13.50
CA ILE A 188 6.14 14.05 13.24
C ILE A 188 7.59 14.51 13.46
N GLU A 189 8.05 15.40 12.60
CA GLU A 189 9.33 16.12 12.72
C GLU A 189 9.08 17.60 12.42
N ASP A 190 9.54 18.49 13.28
CA ASP A 190 9.35 19.94 13.16
C ASP A 190 7.88 20.36 12.92
N GLY A 191 6.94 19.64 13.52
CA GLY A 191 5.51 19.87 13.37
C GLY A 191 4.89 19.35 12.09
N VAL A 192 5.66 18.67 11.23
CA VAL A 192 5.22 18.13 9.96
C VAL A 192 5.28 16.61 9.97
N LEU A 193 4.23 15.96 9.44
CA LEU A 193 4.22 14.55 9.11
C LEU A 193 4.39 14.41 7.60
N ALA A 194 5.52 13.89 7.15
CA ALA A 194 5.79 13.63 5.74
C ALA A 194 5.78 12.12 5.48
N MET A 195 4.79 11.64 4.73
CA MET A 195 4.61 10.23 4.39
C MET A 195 4.55 10.01 2.89
N SER A 196 4.89 8.81 2.45
CA SER A 196 4.68 8.37 1.08
C SER A 196 4.25 6.92 0.99
N LEU A 197 3.44 6.60 -0.04
CA LEU A 197 3.12 5.24 -0.46
C LEU A 197 3.76 4.98 -1.81
N MET A 198 4.32 3.80 -2.00
CA MET A 198 4.99 3.40 -3.24
C MET A 198 4.67 1.96 -3.60
N SER A 199 4.34 1.70 -4.87
CA SER A 199 4.36 0.36 -5.44
C SER A 199 5.79 -0.07 -5.77
N ASP A 200 5.97 -1.35 -6.10
CA ASP A 200 7.27 -1.95 -6.42
C ASP A 200 7.94 -1.26 -7.62
N GLY A 201 7.17 -0.82 -8.58
CA GLY A 201 7.64 -0.05 -9.73
C GLY A 201 8.35 1.24 -9.33
N ALA A 202 7.88 1.91 -8.26
CA ALA A 202 8.49 3.13 -7.76
C ALA A 202 9.72 2.83 -6.89
N TYR A 203 9.58 2.07 -5.80
CA TYR A 203 10.68 1.90 -4.84
C TYR A 203 11.84 1.05 -5.37
N ASN A 204 11.59 0.03 -6.22
CA ASN A 204 12.65 -0.77 -6.80
C ASN A 204 13.57 0.04 -7.72
N HIS A 205 12.99 0.98 -8.47
CA HIS A 205 13.75 1.84 -9.35
C HIS A 205 14.69 2.77 -8.56
N TRP A 206 14.22 3.32 -7.47
CA TRP A 206 15.00 4.21 -6.61
C TRP A 206 16.08 3.45 -5.83
N GLN A 207 15.77 2.27 -5.31
CA GLN A 207 16.74 1.43 -4.61
C GLN A 207 17.91 0.98 -5.49
N LYS A 208 17.69 0.80 -6.79
CA LYS A 208 18.75 0.42 -7.74
C LYS A 208 19.69 1.58 -8.10
N ARG A 209 19.20 2.81 -8.11
CA ARG A 209 19.95 3.97 -8.59
C ARG A 209 20.73 4.72 -7.55
N ALA A 210 20.25 4.72 -6.33
CA ALA A 210 20.84 5.54 -5.29
C ALA A 210 20.80 4.86 -3.95
N LYS A 211 21.64 5.32 -3.08
CA LYS A 211 21.40 5.22 -1.66
C LYS A 211 20.05 5.93 -1.43
N PHE A 212 19.02 5.15 -1.21
CA PHE A 212 17.67 5.64 -0.99
C PHE A 212 17.69 6.56 0.24
N SER A 213 17.58 7.83 0.02
CA SER A 213 17.58 8.85 1.06
C SER A 213 16.43 9.83 0.83
N ALA A 214 15.97 10.46 1.90
CA ALA A 214 14.92 11.46 1.82
C ALA A 214 15.30 12.69 0.99
N THR A 215 16.59 12.96 0.80
CA THR A 215 17.11 14.01 -0.07
C THR A 215 16.84 13.76 -1.56
N THR A 216 16.51 12.54 -1.94
CA THR A 216 16.14 12.19 -3.32
C THR A 216 14.67 12.52 -3.62
N MET A 217 13.89 12.92 -2.61
CA MET A 217 12.46 13.23 -2.72
C MET A 217 12.16 14.74 -2.73
N ASN A 218 13.17 15.58 -2.62
CA ASN A 218 13.02 17.06 -2.71
C ASN A 218 13.23 17.54 -4.13
#